data_cd0c63582b1a5155d0613ca3651cd26d
#
_entry.id   cd0c63582b1a5155d0613ca3651cd26d
#
_cell.length_a   1.000
_cell.length_b   1.000
_cell.length_c   1.000
_cell.angle_alpha   90.00
_cell.angle_beta   90.00
_cell.angle_gamma   90.00
#
_symmetry.space_group_name_H-M   'P 1'
#
loop_
_entity.id
_entity.type
_entity.pdbx_description
1 polymer ?
#
loop_
_entity_poly.entity_id
_entity_poly.type
_entity_poly.pdbx_seq_one_letter_code
_entity_poly.pdbx_strand_id
1 'polypeptide(L)'
;SFEDSFDDYLGFLEPRLQEARRVLKPSGSLYLHLDPREVHYAKVLLDALFGAACFLNEIIWAYDYGARSRRRWPTKHDNILVYVKNPERYFYDGASVDREPYMAPGLVTAEKAERGKLPTDVWWMTIVPPASAERTGYPTQKPVRLLERIVAASSQRPAA
;
A
#
# COMPACT_ATOMS: atom_id res chain seq x y z
N SER A 1 -20.80 -15.16 -2.85
CA SER A 1 -20.55 -13.83 -3.45
C SER A 1 -20.37 -12.85 -2.31
N PHE A 2 -19.25 -12.17 -2.27
CA PHE A 2 -19.10 -10.99 -1.41
C PHE A 2 -19.89 -9.86 -2.07
N GLU A 3 -20.97 -9.42 -1.45
CA GLU A 3 -21.60 -8.15 -1.82
C GLU A 3 -20.82 -7.04 -1.11
N ASP A 4 -19.95 -6.36 -1.86
CA ASP A 4 -19.24 -5.15 -1.42
C ASP A 4 -20.07 -3.88 -1.69
N SER A 5 -21.39 -3.97 -1.59
CA SER A 5 -22.27 -2.83 -1.72
C SER A 5 -22.67 -2.32 -0.33
N PHE A 6 -22.00 -1.30 0.14
CA PHE A 6 -22.43 -0.53 1.30
C PHE A 6 -23.09 0.75 0.80
N ASP A 7 -24.32 1.01 1.20
CA ASP A 7 -25.02 2.26 0.89
C ASP A 7 -24.30 3.47 1.51
N ASP A 8 -23.59 3.25 2.63
CA ASP A 8 -22.70 4.22 3.28
C ASP A 8 -21.35 3.56 3.62
N TYR A 9 -20.46 3.52 2.63
CA TYR A 9 -19.13 2.93 2.80
C TYR A 9 -18.26 3.68 3.82
N LEU A 10 -18.33 5.01 3.84
CA LEU A 10 -17.55 5.81 4.78
C LEU A 10 -18.05 5.66 6.22
N GLY A 11 -19.36 5.65 6.43
CA GLY A 11 -19.94 5.36 7.74
C GLY A 11 -19.60 3.96 8.26
N PHE A 12 -19.47 2.98 7.34
CA PHE A 12 -18.94 1.66 7.69
C PHE A 12 -17.46 1.70 8.06
N LEU A 13 -16.66 2.49 7.35
CA LEU A 13 -15.21 2.52 7.49
C LEU A 13 -14.76 3.33 8.73
N GLU A 14 -15.42 4.44 9.03
CA GLU A 14 -15.02 5.39 10.05
C GLU A 14 -14.78 4.77 11.43
N PRO A 15 -15.72 4.05 12.05
CA PRO A 15 -15.50 3.49 13.39
C PRO A 15 -14.34 2.48 13.42
N ARG A 16 -14.08 1.79 12.31
CA ARG A 16 -12.96 0.85 12.18
C ARG A 16 -11.62 1.57 12.11
N LEU A 17 -11.57 2.71 11.44
CA LEU A 17 -10.36 3.55 11.36
C LEU A 17 -10.09 4.25 12.69
N GLN A 18 -11.12 4.65 13.42
CA GLN A 18 -10.99 5.18 14.79
C GLN A 18 -10.34 4.14 15.72
N GLU A 19 -10.82 2.89 15.67
CA GLU A 19 -10.25 1.80 16.46
C GLU A 19 -8.84 1.43 15.99
N ALA A 20 -8.59 1.38 14.69
CA ALA A 20 -7.24 1.18 14.16
C ALA A 20 -6.26 2.22 14.69
N ARG A 21 -6.66 3.51 14.67
CA ARG A 21 -5.86 4.59 15.26
C ARG A 21 -5.67 4.40 16.76
N ARG A 22 -6.69 3.98 17.49
CA ARG A 22 -6.62 3.78 18.94
C ARG A 22 -5.60 2.72 19.30
N VAL A 23 -5.60 1.56 18.61
CA VAL A 23 -4.72 0.42 18.94
C VAL A 23 -3.29 0.56 18.42
N LEU A 24 -3.05 1.41 17.43
CA LEU A 24 -1.70 1.67 16.94
C LEU A 24 -0.78 2.18 18.04
N LYS A 25 0.46 1.66 18.09
CA LYS A 25 1.54 2.22 18.92
C LYS A 25 1.89 3.63 18.43
N PRO A 26 2.49 4.50 19.27
CA PRO A 26 2.97 5.82 18.84
C PRO A 26 3.92 5.78 17.63
N SER A 27 4.68 4.69 17.47
CA SER A 27 5.57 4.47 16.32
C SER A 27 4.91 3.71 15.17
N GLY A 28 3.63 3.39 15.25
CA GLY A 28 2.91 2.55 14.29
C GLY A 28 2.44 3.31 13.06
N SER A 29 2.35 2.58 11.94
CA SER A 29 1.84 3.04 10.65
C SER A 29 0.58 2.26 10.27
N LEU A 30 -0.36 2.94 9.63
CA LEU A 30 -1.54 2.38 9.00
C LEU A 30 -1.34 2.35 7.49
N TYR A 31 -1.61 1.22 6.86
CA TYR A 31 -1.70 1.06 5.41
C TYR A 31 -3.13 0.70 5.05
N LEU A 32 -3.86 1.64 4.49
CA LEU A 32 -5.25 1.43 4.05
C LEU A 32 -5.27 1.21 2.54
N HIS A 33 -5.55 -0.03 2.13
CA HIS A 33 -5.62 -0.42 0.73
C HIS A 33 -7.06 -0.32 0.22
N LEU A 34 -7.25 0.43 -0.85
CA LEU A 34 -8.54 0.68 -1.47
C LEU A 34 -8.41 0.72 -3.00
N ASP A 35 -9.52 0.49 -3.68
CA ASP A 35 -9.61 0.78 -5.10
C ASP A 35 -9.82 2.30 -5.37
N PRO A 36 -9.60 2.75 -6.63
CA PRO A 36 -9.69 4.17 -6.98
C PRO A 36 -11.08 4.81 -6.79
N ARG A 37 -12.15 4.04 -6.55
CA ARG A 37 -13.49 4.59 -6.37
C ARG A 37 -13.66 5.26 -5.01
N GLU A 38 -13.06 4.67 -3.97
CA GLU A 38 -13.28 5.07 -2.59
C GLU A 38 -12.09 5.79 -1.96
N VAL A 39 -10.89 5.65 -2.54
CA VAL A 39 -9.65 6.13 -1.93
C VAL A 39 -9.66 7.62 -1.60
N HIS A 40 -10.22 8.46 -2.48
CA HIS A 40 -10.20 9.91 -2.30
C HIS A 40 -11.09 10.35 -1.14
N TYR A 41 -12.24 9.72 -0.96
CA TYR A 41 -13.14 9.97 0.17
C TYR A 41 -12.53 9.44 1.48
N ALA A 42 -11.94 8.25 1.45
CA ALA A 42 -11.24 7.68 2.58
C ALA A 42 -10.02 8.52 2.99
N LYS A 43 -9.32 9.18 2.03
CA LYS A 43 -8.24 10.13 2.32
C LYS A 43 -8.73 11.30 3.16
N VAL A 44 -9.86 11.90 2.79
CA VAL A 44 -10.45 13.01 3.54
C VAL A 44 -10.87 12.58 4.94
N LEU A 45 -11.47 11.40 5.07
CA LEU A 45 -11.84 10.82 6.37
C LEU A 45 -10.60 10.56 7.24
N LEU A 46 -9.53 9.99 6.67
CA LEU A 46 -8.28 9.75 7.39
C LEU A 46 -7.60 11.05 7.84
N ASP A 47 -7.65 12.12 7.03
CA ASP A 47 -7.17 13.44 7.44
C ASP A 47 -7.93 13.98 8.65
N ALA A 48 -9.24 13.78 8.72
CA ALA A 48 -10.06 14.17 9.87
C ALA A 48 -9.73 13.33 11.12
N LEU A 49 -9.50 12.03 10.96
CA LEU A 49 -9.25 11.11 12.07
C LEU A 49 -7.81 11.15 12.59
N PHE A 50 -6.82 11.16 11.70
CA PHE A 50 -5.40 11.10 12.06
C PHE A 50 -4.75 12.47 12.12
N GLY A 51 -5.25 13.43 11.35
CA GLY A 51 -4.63 14.70 11.04
C GLY A 51 -3.84 14.65 9.73
N ALA A 52 -3.92 15.69 8.91
CA ALA A 52 -3.23 15.74 7.61
C ALA A 52 -1.70 15.62 7.73
N ALA A 53 -1.11 16.09 8.85
CA ALA A 53 0.32 15.93 9.13
C ALA A 53 0.78 14.48 9.35
N CYS A 54 -0.16 13.56 9.61
CA CYS A 54 0.12 12.13 9.77
C CYS A 54 0.11 11.36 8.45
N PHE A 55 -0.26 11.99 7.34
CA PHE A 55 -0.19 11.39 6.01
C PHE A 55 1.25 11.37 5.51
N LEU A 56 1.75 10.19 5.13
CA LEU A 56 3.08 10.05 4.55
C LEU A 56 3.06 9.94 3.04
N ASN A 57 2.34 8.95 2.51
CA ASN A 57 2.31 8.64 1.09
C ASN A 57 0.95 8.10 0.65
N GLU A 58 0.66 8.29 -0.62
CA GLU A 58 -0.22 7.44 -1.39
C GLU A 58 0.65 6.53 -2.26
N ILE A 59 0.55 5.21 -2.04
CA ILE A 59 1.26 4.23 -2.84
C ILE A 59 0.30 3.75 -3.93
N ILE A 60 0.74 3.82 -5.18
CA ILE A 60 0.04 3.28 -6.34
C ILE A 60 0.54 1.87 -6.60
N TRP A 61 -0.25 0.88 -6.25
CA TRP A 61 0.05 -0.50 -6.63
C TRP A 61 -0.50 -0.77 -8.03
N ALA A 62 0.38 -0.70 -9.03
CA ALA A 62 0.06 -0.90 -10.42
C ALA A 62 0.25 -2.36 -10.84
N TYR A 63 -0.72 -2.88 -11.59
CA TYR A 63 -0.74 -4.24 -12.13
C TYR A 63 -1.37 -4.25 -13.53
N ASP A 64 -1.10 -5.27 -14.33
CA ASP A 64 -1.53 -5.30 -15.74
C ASP A 64 -2.69 -6.26 -16.02
N TYR A 65 -3.31 -6.82 -14.99
CA TYR A 65 -4.40 -7.78 -15.12
C TYR A 65 -5.77 -7.13 -14.91
N GLY A 66 -6.82 -7.74 -15.46
CA GLY A 66 -8.21 -7.35 -15.21
C GLY A 66 -8.73 -6.30 -16.18
N ALA A 67 -9.49 -5.36 -15.67
CA ALA A 67 -10.39 -4.42 -16.34
C ALA A 67 -10.04 -4.03 -17.78
N ARG A 68 -11.05 -4.09 -18.68
CA ARG A 68 -10.97 -3.59 -20.05
C ARG A 68 -12.04 -2.54 -20.28
N SER A 69 -11.74 -1.51 -21.04
CA SER A 69 -12.70 -0.48 -21.41
C SER A 69 -12.45 0.01 -22.84
N ARG A 70 -13.55 0.34 -23.55
CA ARG A 70 -13.49 0.99 -24.86
C ARG A 70 -13.84 2.48 -24.80
N ARG A 71 -14.27 2.97 -23.62
CA ARG A 71 -14.78 4.35 -23.45
C ARG A 71 -13.94 5.20 -22.49
N ARG A 72 -13.01 4.59 -21.76
CA ARG A 72 -12.09 5.25 -20.82
C ARG A 72 -10.81 4.44 -20.68
N TRP A 73 -9.79 5.04 -20.08
CA TRP A 73 -8.57 4.31 -19.72
C TRP A 73 -8.91 3.19 -18.73
N PRO A 74 -8.50 1.93 -18.99
CA PRO A 74 -8.72 0.84 -18.06
C PRO A 74 -7.97 1.09 -16.75
N THR A 75 -8.65 0.97 -15.62
CA THR A 75 -8.01 1.06 -14.31
C THR A 75 -7.14 -0.17 -14.08
N LYS A 76 -5.86 0.04 -13.78
CA LYS A 76 -4.83 -0.98 -13.58
C LYS A 76 -4.02 -0.73 -12.33
N HIS A 77 -4.64 -0.19 -11.30
CA HIS A 77 -4.00 0.05 -10.01
C HIS A 77 -5.03 0.06 -8.89
N ASP A 78 -4.55 -0.20 -7.70
CA ASP A 78 -5.18 0.12 -6.43
C ASP A 78 -4.30 1.14 -5.68
N ASN A 79 -4.87 1.78 -4.68
CA ASN A 79 -4.21 2.80 -3.87
C ASN A 79 -3.99 2.29 -2.45
N ILE A 80 -2.86 2.64 -1.86
CA ILE A 80 -2.58 2.35 -0.45
C ILE A 80 -2.22 3.67 0.23
N LEU A 81 -3.12 4.16 1.08
CA LEU A 81 -2.88 5.35 1.88
C LEU A 81 -2.04 4.99 3.10
N VAL A 82 -0.94 5.70 3.31
CA VAL A 82 -0.02 5.47 4.43
C VAL A 82 -0.13 6.60 5.43
N TYR A 83 -0.59 6.27 6.63
CA TYR A 83 -0.69 7.19 7.76
C TYR A 83 0.14 6.69 8.93
N VAL A 84 0.66 7.60 9.71
CA VAL A 84 1.37 7.30 10.96
C VAL A 84 0.58 7.77 12.17
N LYS A 85 0.77 7.12 13.31
CA LYS A 85 0.16 7.55 14.57
C LYS A 85 0.71 8.90 15.05
N ASN A 86 2.02 9.07 14.88
CA ASN A 86 2.74 10.29 15.27
C ASN A 86 3.84 10.59 14.23
N PRO A 87 3.80 11.74 13.54
CA PRO A 87 4.73 12.06 12.46
C PRO A 87 6.18 12.25 12.93
N GLU A 88 6.42 12.47 14.22
CA GLU A 88 7.76 12.64 14.79
C GLU A 88 8.35 11.32 15.34
N ARG A 89 7.56 10.25 15.45
CA ARG A 89 7.95 9.04 16.18
C ARG A 89 7.68 7.74 15.44
N TYR A 90 7.24 7.80 14.17
CA TYR A 90 6.97 6.57 13.41
C TYR A 90 8.25 5.80 13.10
N PHE A 91 8.10 4.48 13.00
CA PHE A 91 9.18 3.60 12.57
C PHE A 91 9.16 3.41 11.05
N TYR A 92 10.32 3.58 10.42
CA TYR A 92 10.52 3.28 9.00
C TYR A 92 11.94 2.74 8.77
N ASP A 93 12.04 1.54 8.19
CA ASP A 93 13.29 0.89 7.83
C ASP A 93 13.41 0.67 6.32
N GLY A 94 13.87 1.68 5.61
CA GLY A 94 14.15 1.59 4.17
C GLY A 94 15.34 0.68 3.83
N ALA A 95 16.18 0.30 4.79
CA ALA A 95 17.31 -0.60 4.54
C ALA A 95 16.86 -2.06 4.37
N SER A 96 15.82 -2.46 5.09
CA SER A 96 15.23 -3.80 5.01
C SER A 96 14.28 -4.01 3.83
N VAL A 97 13.94 -2.95 3.09
CA VAL A 97 13.07 -3.04 1.90
C VAL A 97 13.84 -3.57 0.71
N ASP A 98 13.20 -4.43 -0.10
CA ASP A 98 13.74 -4.90 -1.38
C ASP A 98 14.13 -3.74 -2.30
N ARG A 99 15.10 -3.97 -3.17
CA ARG A 99 15.57 -2.95 -4.12
C ARG A 99 14.96 -3.17 -5.49
N GLU A 100 14.77 -2.07 -6.21
CA GLU A 100 14.32 -2.07 -7.60
C GLU A 100 15.43 -1.56 -8.53
N PRO A 101 15.51 -2.08 -9.76
CA PRO A 101 16.45 -1.54 -10.73
C PRO A 101 16.12 -0.09 -11.09
N TYR A 102 17.13 0.69 -11.44
CA TYR A 102 16.89 2.00 -12.03
C TYR A 102 16.28 1.86 -13.43
N MET A 103 15.28 2.67 -13.74
CA MET A 103 14.71 2.71 -15.11
C MET A 103 15.70 3.20 -16.16
N ALA A 104 16.63 4.04 -15.76
CA ALA A 104 17.70 4.57 -16.60
C ALA A 104 19.07 4.33 -15.93
N PRO A 105 19.59 3.07 -15.94
CA PRO A 105 20.81 2.72 -15.24
C PRO A 105 22.05 3.48 -15.75
N GLY A 106 22.04 3.93 -17.00
CA GLY A 106 23.13 4.76 -17.58
C GLY A 106 23.24 6.17 -17.00
N LEU A 107 22.26 6.64 -16.22
CA LEU A 107 22.29 7.95 -15.56
C LEU A 107 22.88 7.91 -14.14
N VAL A 108 23.28 6.75 -13.68
CA VAL A 108 23.87 6.56 -12.34
C VAL A 108 25.20 5.81 -12.44
N THR A 109 25.98 5.78 -11.37
CA THR A 109 27.22 4.99 -11.34
C THR A 109 26.91 3.49 -11.46
N ALA A 110 27.86 2.70 -11.99
CA ALA A 110 27.72 1.25 -12.13
C ALA A 110 27.38 0.58 -10.79
N GLU A 111 28.02 0.98 -9.70
CA GLU A 111 27.74 0.50 -8.35
C GLU A 111 26.29 0.76 -7.92
N LYS A 112 25.77 1.97 -8.18
CA LYS A 112 24.36 2.30 -7.88
C LYS A 112 23.39 1.50 -8.74
N ALA A 113 23.73 1.35 -10.04
CA ALA A 113 22.91 0.57 -10.96
C ALA A 113 22.80 -0.90 -10.51
N GLU A 114 23.91 -1.49 -10.09
CA GLU A 114 23.95 -2.87 -9.57
C GLU A 114 23.19 -3.02 -8.24
N ARG A 115 23.42 -2.13 -7.29
CA ARG A 115 22.74 -2.15 -5.99
C ARG A 115 21.23 -1.93 -6.11
N GLY A 116 20.76 -1.22 -7.13
CA GLY A 116 19.39 -0.77 -7.25
C GLY A 116 19.03 0.39 -6.32
N LYS A 117 17.77 0.82 -6.40
CA LYS A 117 17.21 1.93 -5.61
C LYS A 117 16.10 1.44 -4.66
N LEU A 118 15.82 2.22 -3.63
CA LEU A 118 14.60 2.05 -2.85
C LEU A 118 13.38 2.24 -3.77
N PRO A 119 12.34 1.38 -3.68
CA PRO A 119 11.11 1.59 -4.40
C PRO A 119 10.53 2.99 -4.15
N THR A 120 9.91 3.54 -5.18
CA THR A 120 9.12 4.78 -5.06
C THR A 120 7.74 4.46 -4.51
N ASP A 121 6.83 5.40 -4.57
CA ASP A 121 5.42 5.22 -4.25
C ASP A 121 4.58 4.63 -5.40
N VAL A 122 5.21 4.24 -6.51
CA VAL A 122 4.57 3.48 -7.60
C VAL A 122 5.18 2.09 -7.66
N TRP A 123 4.38 1.08 -7.28
CA TRP A 123 4.82 -0.31 -7.21
C TRP A 123 4.24 -1.13 -8.36
N TRP A 124 5.09 -1.56 -9.28
CA TRP A 124 4.74 -2.50 -10.33
C TRP A 124 4.87 -3.93 -9.80
N MET A 125 3.74 -4.52 -9.43
CA MET A 125 3.67 -5.89 -8.94
C MET A 125 2.43 -6.54 -9.50
N THR A 126 2.57 -7.74 -10.10
CA THR A 126 1.39 -8.48 -10.57
C THR A 126 0.50 -8.92 -9.40
N ILE A 127 -0.79 -9.12 -9.67
CA ILE A 127 -1.70 -9.83 -8.76
C ILE A 127 -1.26 -11.29 -8.64
N VAL A 128 -1.83 -12.03 -7.68
CA VAL A 128 -1.60 -13.48 -7.56
C VAL A 128 -2.17 -14.20 -8.78
N PRO A 129 -1.31 -14.79 -9.66
CA PRO A 129 -1.80 -15.49 -10.84
C PRO A 129 -2.67 -16.70 -10.48
N PRO A 130 -3.64 -17.08 -11.33
CA PRO A 130 -4.50 -18.23 -11.06
C PRO A 130 -3.76 -19.55 -10.83
N ALA A 131 -2.61 -19.76 -11.50
CA ALA A 131 -1.77 -20.96 -11.38
C ALA A 131 -0.63 -20.83 -10.36
N SER A 132 -0.58 -19.75 -9.58
CA SER A 132 0.49 -19.55 -8.59
C SER A 132 0.37 -20.52 -7.42
N ALA A 133 1.51 -21.08 -6.98
CA ALA A 133 1.60 -21.87 -5.74
C ALA A 133 1.24 -21.06 -4.47
N GLU A 134 1.36 -19.73 -4.55
CA GLU A 134 0.98 -18.80 -3.48
C GLU A 134 -0.55 -18.75 -3.26
N ARG A 135 -1.34 -19.22 -4.24
CA ARG A 135 -2.78 -19.05 -4.23
C ARG A 135 -3.47 -19.94 -3.17
N THR A 136 -4.15 -19.29 -2.21
CA THR A 136 -4.90 -19.97 -1.14
C THR A 136 -6.37 -20.24 -1.51
N GLY A 137 -6.87 -19.71 -2.64
CA GLY A 137 -8.28 -19.76 -3.02
C GLY A 137 -9.12 -18.58 -2.49
N TYR A 138 -8.54 -17.69 -1.69
CA TYR A 138 -9.24 -16.48 -1.26
C TYR A 138 -9.43 -15.50 -2.44
N PRO A 139 -10.68 -15.07 -2.75
CA PRO A 139 -10.97 -14.33 -4.00
C PRO A 139 -10.21 -13.03 -4.18
N THR A 140 -9.92 -12.33 -3.09
CA THR A 140 -9.24 -11.00 -3.09
C THR A 140 -7.84 -11.05 -2.50
N GLN A 141 -7.20 -12.24 -2.54
CA GLN A 141 -5.85 -12.44 -2.04
C GLN A 141 -4.86 -11.44 -2.66
N LYS A 142 -4.06 -10.82 -1.81
CA LYS A 142 -2.98 -9.92 -2.24
C LYS A 142 -1.66 -10.69 -2.33
N PRO A 143 -0.72 -10.29 -3.21
CA PRO A 143 0.60 -10.92 -3.30
C PRO A 143 1.36 -10.82 -1.97
N VAL A 144 2.02 -11.91 -1.57
CA VAL A 144 2.86 -11.93 -0.36
C VAL A 144 3.95 -10.85 -0.44
N ARG A 145 4.58 -10.68 -1.60
CA ARG A 145 5.60 -9.65 -1.83
C ARG A 145 5.14 -8.23 -1.48
N LEU A 146 3.87 -7.89 -1.75
CA LEU A 146 3.31 -6.58 -1.39
C LEU A 146 3.29 -6.40 0.14
N LEU A 147 2.85 -7.43 0.86
CA LEU A 147 2.81 -7.42 2.32
C LEU A 147 4.21 -7.47 2.94
N GLU A 148 5.12 -8.25 2.38
CA GLU A 148 6.52 -8.31 2.82
C GLU A 148 7.19 -6.94 2.75
N ARG A 149 6.98 -6.18 1.67
CA ARG A 149 7.49 -4.83 1.52
C ARG A 149 6.95 -3.88 2.59
N ILE A 150 5.65 -3.93 2.86
CA ILE A 150 5.00 -3.14 3.91
C ILE A 150 5.56 -3.50 5.29
N VAL A 151 5.61 -4.79 5.60
CA VAL A 151 6.09 -5.29 6.90
C VAL A 151 7.56 -4.97 7.10
N ALA A 152 8.41 -5.15 6.08
CA ALA A 152 9.84 -4.83 6.15
C ALA A 152 10.08 -3.34 6.45
N ALA A 153 9.29 -2.45 5.83
CA ALA A 153 9.42 -1.01 6.03
C ALA A 153 8.92 -0.54 7.42
N SER A 154 7.88 -1.17 7.97
CA SER A 154 7.09 -0.57 9.04
C SER A 154 6.98 -1.39 10.33
N SER A 155 7.67 -2.54 10.42
CA SER A 155 7.69 -3.35 11.63
C SER A 155 9.10 -3.67 12.09
N GLN A 156 9.33 -3.49 13.39
CA GLN A 156 10.57 -3.95 14.01
C GLN A 156 10.54 -5.47 14.09
N ARG A 157 11.58 -6.13 13.62
CA ARG A 157 11.76 -7.54 13.92
C ARG A 157 11.92 -7.69 15.44
N PRO A 158 11.29 -8.69 16.08
CA PRO A 158 11.61 -9.02 17.46
C PRO A 158 13.13 -9.23 17.55
N ALA A 159 13.76 -8.67 18.59
CA ALA A 159 15.12 -9.04 18.92
C ALA A 159 15.16 -10.54 19.14
N ALA A 160 16.10 -11.23 18.46
CA ALA A 160 16.32 -12.66 18.61
C ALA A 160 16.80 -12.98 20.03
#